data_52f6f3b9c80f455033ec0952d235bfe3
#
_entry.id   52f6f3b9c80f455033ec0952d235bfe3
#
_cell.length_a   1.000
_cell.length_b   1.000
_cell.length_c   1.000
_cell.angle_alpha   90.00
_cell.angle_beta   90.00
_cell.angle_gamma   90.00
#
_symmetry.space_group_name_H-M   'P 1'
#
loop_
_entity.id
_entity.type
_entity.pdbx_description
1 polymer ?
#
loop_
_entity_poly.entity_id
_entity_poly.type
_entity_poly.pdbx_seq_one_letter_code
_entity_poly.pdbx_strand_id
1 'polypeptide(L)'
;MKGSRILSASVGFVLFSLGFCAPTSAQDAAPILRNDLTAKDQARVSAVTRATEIFSDAEKYENMSGGAGTLQSDTGRNAFSHFSENLDFAGQEQFNLGNGLFRKIWVSSPSSTNASDGLGPIYNARSCQRCHLKDGRGHPPD
;
A
#
# COMPACT_ATOMS: atom_id res chain seq x y z
N MET A 1 48.21 28.75 -70.80
CA MET A 1 48.68 28.15 -69.50
C MET A 1 47.47 28.00 -68.63
N LYS A 2 46.99 26.74 -68.44
CA LYS A 2 45.75 26.35 -67.69
C LYS A 2 46.14 25.96 -66.30
N GLY A 3 45.69 26.70 -65.29
CA GLY A 3 45.84 26.35 -63.88
C GLY A 3 44.67 25.50 -63.45
N SER A 4 44.97 24.27 -63.03
CA SER A 4 44.03 23.33 -62.49
C SER A 4 43.83 23.58 -60.98
N ARG A 5 42.60 23.84 -60.57
CA ARG A 5 42.24 23.95 -59.12
C ARG A 5 41.76 22.58 -58.62
N ILE A 6 42.46 22.06 -57.65
CA ILE A 6 42.09 20.82 -56.95
C ILE A 6 41.12 21.22 -55.80
N LEU A 7 39.88 20.78 -55.88
CA LEU A 7 38.94 20.88 -54.77
C LEU A 7 39.24 19.75 -53.77
N SER A 8 39.60 20.13 -52.55
CA SER A 8 39.73 19.21 -51.42
C SER A 8 38.37 19.04 -50.74
N ALA A 9 37.82 17.87 -50.84
CA ALA A 9 36.58 17.50 -50.13
C ALA A 9 36.92 16.96 -48.74
N SER A 10 36.56 17.73 -47.69
CA SER A 10 36.69 17.30 -46.30
C SER A 10 35.51 16.39 -45.94
N VAL A 11 35.78 15.11 -45.75
CA VAL A 11 34.82 14.16 -45.22
C VAL A 11 34.79 14.32 -43.69
N GLY A 12 33.72 14.93 -43.19
CA GLY A 12 33.47 15.03 -41.76
C GLY A 12 33.01 13.66 -41.18
N PHE A 13 33.85 13.07 -40.36
CA PHE A 13 33.53 11.84 -39.65
C PHE A 13 32.70 12.18 -38.42
N VAL A 14 31.37 11.93 -38.47
CA VAL A 14 30.49 12.09 -37.35
C VAL A 14 30.64 10.84 -36.44
N LEU A 15 31.34 11.00 -35.34
CA LEU A 15 31.39 9.99 -34.26
C LEU A 15 30.06 9.95 -33.55
N PHE A 16 29.27 8.93 -33.87
CA PHE A 16 28.06 8.59 -33.12
C PHE A 16 28.50 7.88 -31.85
N SER A 17 28.56 8.61 -30.74
CA SER A 17 28.79 8.02 -29.41
C SER A 17 27.55 7.24 -29.00
N LEU A 18 27.58 5.92 -29.14
CA LEU A 18 26.66 4.99 -28.52
C LEU A 18 26.83 5.09 -27.00
N GLY A 19 25.93 5.85 -26.36
CA GLY A 19 25.82 5.87 -24.91
C GLY A 19 25.49 4.46 -24.42
N PHE A 20 26.47 3.78 -23.85
CA PHE A 20 26.28 2.54 -23.14
C PHE A 20 25.49 2.86 -21.86
N CYS A 21 24.19 2.59 -21.90
CA CYS A 21 23.36 2.61 -20.69
C CYS A 21 23.82 1.41 -19.85
N ALA A 22 24.71 1.64 -18.88
CA ALA A 22 25.07 0.63 -17.92
C ALA A 22 23.79 0.22 -17.16
N PRO A 23 23.50 -1.07 -16.99
CA PRO A 23 22.40 -1.50 -16.12
C PRO A 23 22.71 -0.95 -14.72
N THR A 24 21.82 -0.10 -14.22
CA THR A 24 21.83 0.32 -12.81
C THR A 24 21.59 -0.95 -12.03
N SER A 25 22.63 -1.55 -11.49
CA SER A 25 22.49 -2.62 -10.50
C SER A 25 21.58 -2.09 -9.39
N ALA A 26 20.52 -2.83 -9.10
CA ALA A 26 19.71 -2.56 -7.90
C ALA A 26 20.72 -2.51 -6.75
N GLN A 27 20.92 -1.30 -6.22
CA GLN A 27 21.79 -1.11 -5.07
C GLN A 27 21.18 -1.95 -3.96
N ASP A 28 21.94 -2.90 -3.45
CA ASP A 28 21.58 -3.62 -2.24
C ASP A 28 21.24 -2.55 -1.19
N ALA A 29 19.94 -2.40 -0.91
CA ALA A 29 19.50 -1.50 0.13
C ALA A 29 20.22 -1.94 1.39
N ALA A 30 21.01 -1.06 1.99
CA ALA A 30 21.74 -1.38 3.20
C ALA A 30 20.74 -1.99 4.20
N PRO A 31 21.04 -3.13 4.82
CA PRO A 31 20.11 -3.80 5.70
C PRO A 31 19.66 -2.82 6.77
N ILE A 32 18.35 -2.61 6.89
CA ILE A 32 17.77 -1.75 7.95
C ILE A 32 18.18 -2.39 9.27
N LEU A 33 19.14 -1.78 9.95
CA LEU A 33 19.66 -2.29 11.21
C LEU A 33 18.61 -2.06 12.30
N ARG A 34 17.80 -3.09 12.56
CA ARG A 34 16.80 -3.11 13.61
C ARG A 34 17.45 -3.56 14.94
N ASN A 35 17.85 -2.61 15.76
CA ASN A 35 18.52 -2.88 17.05
C ASN A 35 17.56 -3.45 18.11
N ASP A 36 16.26 -3.40 17.85
CA ASP A 36 15.18 -3.93 18.69
C ASP A 36 14.95 -5.44 18.50
N LEU A 37 15.56 -6.04 17.48
CA LEU A 37 15.37 -7.46 17.15
C LEU A 37 16.51 -8.33 17.69
N THR A 38 16.16 -9.57 18.06
CA THR A 38 17.16 -10.60 18.33
C THR A 38 17.92 -10.97 17.05
N ALA A 39 19.13 -11.52 17.17
CA ALA A 39 19.91 -11.97 16.01
C ALA A 39 19.14 -12.99 15.14
N LYS A 40 18.32 -13.84 15.76
CA LYS A 40 17.45 -14.80 15.08
C LYS A 40 16.36 -14.08 14.26
N ASP A 41 15.75 -13.06 14.83
CA ASP A 41 14.68 -12.33 14.14
C ASP A 41 15.25 -11.43 13.05
N GLN A 42 16.44 -10.84 13.25
CA GLN A 42 17.16 -10.12 12.20
C GLN A 42 17.45 -11.02 10.98
N ALA A 43 17.92 -12.24 11.23
CA ALA A 43 18.17 -13.20 10.15
C ALA A 43 16.86 -13.57 9.39
N ARG A 44 15.74 -13.72 10.10
CA ARG A 44 14.43 -13.97 9.49
C ARG A 44 13.97 -12.77 8.65
N VAL A 45 14.06 -11.56 9.16
CA VAL A 45 13.72 -10.33 8.43
C VAL A 45 14.57 -10.22 7.18
N SER A 46 15.88 -10.36 7.29
CA SER A 46 16.80 -10.30 6.14
C SER A 46 16.48 -11.35 5.08
N ALA A 47 16.05 -12.55 5.49
CA ALA A 47 15.67 -13.61 4.57
C ALA A 47 14.38 -13.30 3.77
N VAL A 48 13.41 -12.62 4.40
CA VAL A 48 12.12 -12.30 3.74
C VAL A 48 12.12 -10.96 3.01
N THR A 49 13.06 -10.07 3.33
CA THR A 49 13.21 -8.77 2.66
C THR A 49 14.27 -8.76 1.55
N ARG A 50 14.89 -9.91 1.29
CA ARG A 50 15.84 -10.05 0.18
C ARG A 50 15.13 -9.75 -1.13
N ALA A 51 15.77 -8.95 -2.00
CA ALA A 51 15.25 -8.72 -3.34
C ALA A 51 15.12 -10.06 -4.11
N THR A 52 13.98 -10.26 -4.78
CA THR A 52 13.78 -11.43 -5.64
C THR A 52 14.52 -11.25 -6.96
N GLU A 53 15.07 -12.35 -7.46
CA GLU A 53 15.67 -12.42 -8.81
C GLU A 53 14.69 -13.04 -9.82
N ILE A 54 13.68 -13.75 -9.34
CA ILE A 54 12.71 -14.50 -10.15
C ILE A 54 11.31 -13.92 -9.89
N PHE A 55 10.91 -12.96 -10.69
CA PHE A 55 9.63 -12.27 -10.55
C PHE A 55 8.39 -13.10 -10.95
N SER A 56 8.59 -14.28 -11.53
CA SER A 56 7.52 -15.22 -11.85
C SER A 56 7.11 -16.10 -10.67
N ASP A 57 7.96 -16.22 -9.67
CA ASP A 57 7.72 -17.08 -8.52
C ASP A 57 7.19 -16.27 -7.35
N ALA A 58 6.12 -16.77 -6.72
CA ALA A 58 5.54 -16.10 -5.55
C ALA A 58 6.53 -16.13 -4.37
N GLU A 59 6.70 -14.99 -3.72
CA GLU A 59 7.51 -14.88 -2.52
C GLU A 59 6.79 -15.55 -1.33
N LYS A 60 7.57 -16.03 -0.37
CA LYS A 60 7.08 -16.85 0.75
C LYS A 60 5.88 -16.25 1.50
N TYR A 61 5.79 -14.94 1.62
CA TYR A 61 4.74 -14.24 2.36
C TYR A 61 3.96 -13.26 1.48
N GLU A 62 4.01 -13.41 0.17
CA GLU A 62 3.36 -12.50 -0.78
C GLU A 62 1.86 -12.34 -0.51
N ASN A 63 1.17 -13.45 -0.16
CA ASN A 63 -0.24 -13.44 0.17
C ASN A 63 -0.55 -12.97 1.61
N MET A 64 0.48 -12.65 2.38
CA MET A 64 0.35 -12.23 3.78
C MET A 64 0.80 -10.78 3.96
N SER A 65 0.27 -9.87 3.16
CA SER A 65 0.64 -8.44 3.15
C SER A 65 0.44 -7.75 4.52
N GLY A 66 -0.51 -8.23 5.33
CA GLY A 66 -0.73 -7.79 6.71
C GLY A 66 0.02 -8.62 7.76
N GLY A 67 0.94 -9.51 7.35
CA GLY A 67 1.64 -10.41 8.27
C GLY A 67 0.68 -11.31 9.04
N ALA A 68 0.88 -11.43 10.36
CA ALA A 68 -0.01 -12.22 11.23
C ALA A 68 -1.45 -11.70 11.29
N GLY A 69 -1.69 -10.47 10.86
CA GLY A 69 -3.03 -9.89 10.79
C GLY A 69 -3.78 -10.20 9.50
N THR A 70 -3.12 -10.82 8.52
CA THR A 70 -3.75 -11.17 7.24
C THR A 70 -4.83 -12.22 7.44
N LEU A 71 -6.04 -11.91 7.00
CA LEU A 71 -7.15 -12.83 7.01
C LEU A 71 -6.98 -13.89 5.90
N GLN A 72 -6.90 -15.16 6.30
CA GLN A 72 -6.64 -16.27 5.38
C GLN A 72 -7.94 -16.83 4.75
N SER A 73 -9.09 -16.54 5.33
CA SER A 73 -10.38 -16.99 4.80
C SER A 73 -10.88 -16.15 3.64
N ASP A 74 -11.60 -16.76 2.71
CA ASP A 74 -12.32 -16.01 1.68
C ASP A 74 -13.51 -15.27 2.30
N THR A 75 -13.40 -13.97 2.33
CA THR A 75 -14.39 -13.07 2.90
C THR A 75 -15.28 -12.41 1.86
N GLY A 76 -14.95 -12.59 0.58
CA GLY A 76 -15.70 -12.04 -0.54
C GLY A 76 -15.98 -10.55 -0.37
N ARG A 77 -17.24 -10.17 -0.53
CA ARG A 77 -17.68 -8.77 -0.45
C ARG A 77 -17.62 -8.15 0.96
N ASN A 78 -17.36 -8.93 2.00
CA ASN A 78 -17.33 -8.49 3.39
C ASN A 78 -15.90 -8.45 3.95
N ALA A 79 -14.88 -8.49 3.10
CA ALA A 79 -13.48 -8.57 3.49
C ALA A 79 -13.07 -7.51 4.54
N PHE A 80 -13.57 -6.29 4.41
CA PHE A 80 -13.24 -5.19 5.31
C PHE A 80 -14.06 -5.16 6.61
N SER A 81 -15.08 -6.01 6.73
CA SER A 81 -15.92 -6.10 7.94
C SER A 81 -15.41 -7.14 8.94
N HIS A 82 -14.25 -7.72 8.67
CA HIS A 82 -13.62 -8.72 9.55
C HIS A 82 -12.48 -8.09 10.34
N PHE A 83 -12.32 -8.56 11.56
CA PHE A 83 -11.17 -8.21 12.38
C PHE A 83 -9.89 -8.93 11.90
N SER A 84 -8.75 -8.41 12.27
CA SER A 84 -7.44 -9.00 12.00
C SER A 84 -7.28 -10.36 12.71
N GLU A 85 -6.73 -11.38 12.03
CA GLU A 85 -6.63 -12.75 12.60
C GLU A 85 -5.79 -12.83 13.88
N ASN A 86 -4.88 -11.91 14.09
CA ASN A 86 -4.02 -11.88 15.27
C ASN A 86 -4.64 -11.22 16.50
N LEU A 87 -5.89 -10.78 16.43
CA LEU A 87 -6.60 -10.25 17.60
C LEU A 87 -7.01 -11.38 18.53
N ASP A 88 -6.73 -11.18 19.82
CA ASP A 88 -7.30 -12.00 20.89
C ASP A 88 -8.79 -11.75 21.06
N PHE A 89 -9.44 -12.53 21.93
CA PHE A 89 -10.88 -12.43 22.17
C PHE A 89 -11.31 -11.01 22.58
N ALA A 90 -10.57 -10.37 23.48
CA ALA A 90 -10.87 -9.01 23.93
C ALA A 90 -10.75 -7.99 22.79
N GLY A 91 -9.74 -8.13 21.93
CA GLY A 91 -9.56 -7.31 20.73
C GLY A 91 -10.69 -7.49 19.72
N GLN A 92 -11.18 -8.72 19.54
CA GLN A 92 -12.35 -9.01 18.69
C GLN A 92 -13.63 -8.38 19.22
N GLU A 93 -13.86 -8.42 20.53
CA GLU A 93 -15.01 -7.74 21.15
C GLU A 93 -14.93 -6.23 20.96
N GLN A 94 -13.77 -5.63 21.15
CA GLN A 94 -13.57 -4.20 20.94
C GLN A 94 -13.75 -3.81 19.48
N PHE A 95 -13.27 -4.62 18.53
CA PHE A 95 -13.52 -4.41 17.10
C PHE A 95 -15.03 -4.41 16.81
N ASN A 96 -15.76 -5.39 17.31
CA ASN A 96 -17.20 -5.51 17.08
C ASN A 96 -17.97 -4.31 17.67
N LEU A 97 -17.58 -3.86 18.86
CA LEU A 97 -18.15 -2.67 19.48
C LEU A 97 -17.86 -1.41 18.63
N GLY A 98 -16.62 -1.24 18.19
CA GLY A 98 -16.22 -0.13 17.31
C GLY A 98 -16.94 -0.16 15.97
N ASN A 99 -17.09 -1.32 15.36
CA ASN A 99 -17.84 -1.52 14.12
C ASN A 99 -19.32 -1.18 14.30
N GLY A 100 -19.90 -1.51 15.47
CA GLY A 100 -21.25 -1.08 15.83
C GLY A 100 -21.41 0.44 15.86
N LEU A 101 -20.42 1.15 16.40
CA LEU A 101 -20.40 2.63 16.40
C LEU A 101 -20.20 3.20 14.99
N PHE A 102 -19.39 2.58 14.18
CA PHE A 102 -19.16 2.97 12.79
C PHE A 102 -20.43 2.89 11.91
N ARG A 103 -21.24 1.86 12.16
CA ARG A 103 -22.52 1.64 11.48
C ARG A 103 -23.68 2.44 12.04
N LYS A 104 -23.53 2.95 13.27
CA LYS A 104 -24.58 3.66 14.00
C LYS A 104 -25.09 4.84 13.19
N ILE A 105 -26.42 5.01 13.17
CA ILE A 105 -27.08 6.18 12.60
C ILE A 105 -27.17 7.26 13.67
N TRP A 106 -26.53 8.37 13.44
CA TRP A 106 -26.57 9.53 14.30
C TRP A 106 -27.76 10.45 13.97
N VAL A 107 -28.28 11.12 14.95
CA VAL A 107 -29.40 12.05 14.82
C VAL A 107 -28.97 13.45 15.25
N SER A 108 -29.60 14.46 14.63
CA SER A 108 -29.32 15.86 14.97
C SER A 108 -29.81 16.18 16.39
N SER A 109 -29.01 16.98 17.10
CA SER A 109 -29.31 17.45 18.43
C SER A 109 -30.29 18.64 18.37
N PRO A 110 -31.18 18.80 19.36
CA PRO A 110 -31.47 17.88 20.47
C PRO A 110 -32.40 16.74 20.06
N SER A 111 -32.15 15.55 20.59
CA SER A 111 -32.94 14.35 20.28
C SER A 111 -33.35 13.61 21.56
N SER A 112 -34.55 13.04 21.56
CA SER A 112 -34.97 12.08 22.59
C SER A 112 -34.15 10.78 22.59
N THR A 113 -33.45 10.49 21.50
CA THR A 113 -32.59 9.32 21.35
C THR A 113 -31.17 9.66 21.82
N ASN A 114 -30.98 9.88 23.12
CA ASN A 114 -29.71 10.33 23.70
C ASN A 114 -28.49 9.52 23.26
N ALA A 115 -28.64 8.20 23.12
CA ALA A 115 -27.55 7.33 22.70
C ALA A 115 -27.06 7.58 21.27
N SER A 116 -27.83 8.23 20.41
CA SER A 116 -27.52 8.53 19.01
C SER A 116 -27.53 10.04 18.71
N ASP A 117 -27.73 10.87 19.74
CA ASP A 117 -27.69 12.32 19.63
C ASP A 117 -26.28 12.83 19.41
N GLY A 118 -26.16 14.03 18.86
CA GLY A 118 -24.88 14.72 18.69
C GLY A 118 -24.45 14.94 17.24
N LEU A 119 -25.29 14.59 16.26
CA LEU A 119 -25.02 14.99 14.88
C LEU A 119 -25.19 16.52 14.78
N GLY A 120 -24.14 17.21 14.32
CA GLY A 120 -24.15 18.65 14.16
C GLY A 120 -25.07 19.09 13.01
N PRO A 121 -25.26 20.42 12.85
CA PRO A 121 -26.15 20.99 11.83
C PRO A 121 -25.62 20.82 10.41
N ILE A 122 -24.32 20.61 10.25
CA ILE A 122 -23.66 20.42 8.94
C ILE A 122 -23.08 19.03 8.88
N TYR A 123 -23.62 18.18 8.01
CA TYR A 123 -23.16 16.82 7.81
C TYR A 123 -23.49 16.33 6.39
N ASN A 124 -22.62 15.49 5.84
CA ASN A 124 -22.83 14.86 4.52
C ASN A 124 -23.53 13.51 4.65
N ALA A 125 -23.35 12.82 5.77
CA ALA A 125 -23.96 11.52 6.02
C ALA A 125 -24.22 11.31 7.50
N ARG A 126 -25.22 10.48 7.84
CA ARG A 126 -25.63 10.21 9.22
C ARG A 126 -24.89 9.04 9.87
N SER A 127 -24.01 8.35 9.14
CA SER A 127 -23.14 7.30 9.68
C SER A 127 -21.90 7.19 8.81
N CYS A 128 -20.82 6.67 9.38
CA CYS A 128 -19.58 6.43 8.62
C CYS A 128 -19.80 5.43 7.48
N GLN A 129 -20.62 4.40 7.72
CA GLN A 129 -20.90 3.36 6.74
C GLN A 129 -21.69 3.87 5.51
N ARG A 130 -22.32 5.04 5.58
CA ARG A 130 -22.99 5.64 4.40
C ARG A 130 -22.01 5.95 3.28
N CYS A 131 -20.78 6.37 3.62
CA CYS A 131 -19.71 6.60 2.65
C CYS A 131 -18.77 5.39 2.55
N HIS A 132 -18.61 4.63 3.63
CA HIS A 132 -17.74 3.45 3.71
C HIS A 132 -18.58 2.15 3.67
N LEU A 133 -19.17 1.86 2.53
CA LEU A 133 -20.03 0.69 2.36
C LEU A 133 -19.27 -0.59 2.71
N LYS A 134 -19.87 -1.42 3.58
CA LYS A 134 -19.27 -2.67 4.09
C LYS A 134 -17.87 -2.49 4.68
N ASP A 135 -17.69 -1.38 5.38
CA ASP A 135 -16.43 -1.00 6.04
C ASP A 135 -15.26 -0.78 5.06
N GLY A 136 -15.54 -0.70 3.76
CA GLY A 136 -14.58 -0.53 2.69
C GLY A 136 -14.13 0.91 2.48
N ARG A 137 -13.60 1.19 1.30
CA ARG A 137 -13.19 2.54 0.92
C ARG A 137 -14.38 3.49 0.88
N GLY A 138 -14.16 4.70 1.34
CA GLY A 138 -15.15 5.76 1.23
C GLY A 138 -15.40 6.17 -0.22
N HIS A 139 -16.63 6.57 -0.52
CA HIS A 139 -17.01 7.25 -1.74
C HIS A 139 -17.66 8.59 -1.39
N PRO A 140 -17.70 9.58 -2.30
CA PRO A 140 -18.42 10.82 -2.08
C PRO A 140 -19.89 10.53 -1.74
N PRO A 141 -20.55 11.38 -0.92
CA PRO A 141 -22.00 11.32 -0.77
C PRO A 141 -22.68 11.58 -2.13
N ASP A 142 -23.80 10.90 -2.36
CA ASP A 142 -24.64 11.05 -3.56
C ASP A 142 -25.34 12.41 -3.59
#